data_73b9a1b3c0ee9e535e9e84542e91c415
#
_entry.id   73b9a1b3c0ee9e535e9e84542e91c415
#
_cell.length_a   1.000
_cell.length_b   1.000
_cell.length_c   1.000
_cell.angle_alpha   90.00
_cell.angle_beta   90.00
_cell.angle_gamma   90.00
#
_symmetry.space_group_name_H-M   'P 1'
#
loop_
_entity.id
_entity.type
_entity.pdbx_description
1 polymer ?
#
loop_
_entity_poly.entity_id
_entity_poly.type
_entity_poly.pdbx_seq_one_letter_code
_entity_poly.pdbx_strand_id
1 'polypeptide(L)'
;MFFVRSEMSRYYCPFCSSRYQFYKNRRGCGYVFCDSFVTPDQAHAELEQTIGRKVEPIRHIKFDSGRQETLWIKNVLSIGLCAAFAEPLEATSIHTTIMQLKHFVYACLGQTQQETCNDGTVDDYNLKNGHLYDTMKDFLVAHYTCGRKDTEFWKYIDSGATSTDFVRSIHEVCKHRVPNSTLFPRQEGSAGWPLWSYVLAGTGALTSEVAEKEVMFNNDEQVGDSAYTYHIQDFDNMSKDLPDNTDYIRNM
;
A
#
# COMPACT_ATOMS: atom_id res chain seq x y z
N MET A 1 -11.32 13.92 3.72
CA MET A 1 -10.97 12.69 4.44
C MET A 1 -11.41 12.83 5.90
N PHE A 2 -12.29 11.96 6.35
CA PHE A 2 -12.68 11.88 7.75
C PHE A 2 -11.90 10.76 8.41
N PHE A 3 -11.24 11.02 9.52
CA PHE A 3 -10.66 9.98 10.34
C PHE A 3 -11.68 9.52 11.36
N VAL A 4 -12.34 8.42 11.07
CA VAL A 4 -13.17 7.68 12.01
C VAL A 4 -12.90 6.20 11.76
N ARG A 5 -12.85 5.39 12.77
CA ARG A 5 -12.57 3.97 12.64
C ARG A 5 -13.84 3.16 12.51
N SER A 6 -13.91 2.20 11.60
CA SER A 6 -14.90 1.13 11.65
C SER A 6 -14.40 -0.22 11.18
N GLU A 7 -15.16 -1.23 11.51
CA GLU A 7 -15.15 -2.54 10.87
C GLU A 7 -15.79 -2.39 9.49
N MET A 8 -15.04 -1.87 8.51
CA MET A 8 -15.56 -1.67 7.15
C MET A 8 -15.33 -2.93 6.31
N SER A 9 -16.21 -3.91 6.44
CA SER A 9 -16.15 -5.15 5.66
C SER A 9 -16.89 -5.11 4.32
N ARG A 10 -17.54 -4.01 3.93
CA ARG A 10 -18.38 -3.98 2.72
C ARG A 10 -17.97 -3.00 1.61
N TYR A 11 -17.11 -2.03 1.86
CA TYR A 11 -16.78 -0.97 0.89
C TYR A 11 -15.29 -0.79 0.63
N TYR A 12 -14.45 -1.52 1.33
CA TYR A 12 -13.02 -1.56 1.10
C TYR A 12 -12.61 -2.92 0.52
N CYS A 13 -11.49 -2.92 -0.20
CA CYS A 13 -10.75 -4.14 -0.49
C CYS A 13 -10.71 -5.00 0.79
N PRO A 14 -11.04 -6.30 0.75
CA PRO A 14 -11.11 -7.16 1.93
C PRO A 14 -9.81 -7.19 2.76
N PHE A 15 -8.70 -6.65 2.23
CA PHE A 15 -7.40 -6.57 2.89
C PHE A 15 -7.21 -5.34 3.79
N CYS A 16 -8.07 -4.33 3.76
CA CYS A 16 -7.87 -3.08 4.52
C CYS A 16 -8.65 -2.97 5.82
N SER A 17 -8.85 -4.08 6.53
CA SER A 17 -9.36 -4.04 7.92
C SER A 17 -8.22 -3.91 8.94
N SER A 18 -7.41 -2.87 8.85
CA SER A 18 -6.42 -2.61 9.90
C SER A 18 -7.11 -2.09 11.17
N ARG A 19 -7.19 -2.94 12.18
CA ARG A 19 -7.63 -2.57 13.52
C ARG A 19 -6.48 -1.91 14.26
N TYR A 20 -6.42 -0.60 14.30
CA TYR A 20 -5.48 0.08 15.19
C TYR A 20 -6.17 0.43 16.51
N GLN A 21 -5.71 -0.17 17.60
CA GLN A 21 -6.14 0.17 18.95
C GLN A 21 -5.13 1.18 19.52
N PHE A 22 -5.51 2.47 19.51
CA PHE A 22 -4.67 3.49 20.11
C PHE A 22 -5.18 3.84 21.51
N TYR A 23 -4.25 3.86 22.44
CA TYR A 23 -4.29 4.44 23.78
C TYR A 23 -5.67 4.58 24.49
N LYS A 24 -5.82 3.95 25.64
CA LYS A 24 -6.94 4.12 26.60
C LYS A 24 -8.35 3.90 26.00
N ASN A 25 -8.61 2.75 25.41
CA ASN A 25 -9.96 2.39 24.91
C ASN A 25 -10.54 3.36 23.85
N ARG A 26 -9.74 4.20 23.22
CA ARG A 26 -10.16 5.04 22.10
C ARG A 26 -9.83 4.36 20.77
N ARG A 27 -10.82 4.39 19.89
CA ARG A 27 -10.68 3.89 18.53
C ARG A 27 -10.70 5.09 17.59
N GLY A 28 -9.71 5.21 16.70
CA GLY A 28 -9.70 6.16 15.58
C GLY A 28 -10.19 5.48 14.30
N CYS A 29 -10.99 6.15 13.52
CA CYS A 29 -11.51 5.70 12.25
C CYS A 29 -11.30 6.75 11.18
N GLY A 30 -10.94 6.36 9.95
CA GLY A 30 -10.88 7.24 8.80
C GLY A 30 -11.78 6.73 7.68
N TYR A 31 -12.47 7.64 7.01
CA TYR A 31 -13.21 7.37 5.80
C TYR A 31 -12.61 8.20 4.65
N VAL A 32 -12.17 7.55 3.60
CA VAL A 32 -11.61 8.20 2.41
C VAL A 32 -12.65 8.18 1.32
N PHE A 33 -12.87 9.32 0.69
CA PHE A 33 -13.83 9.45 -0.41
C PHE A 33 -13.31 10.42 -1.47
N CYS A 34 -13.81 10.28 -2.68
CA CYS A 34 -13.54 11.18 -3.78
C CYS A 34 -14.67 12.20 -3.88
N ASP A 35 -14.36 13.49 -3.74
CA ASP A 35 -15.32 14.58 -3.75
C ASP A 35 -16.01 14.80 -5.10
N SER A 36 -15.49 14.21 -6.18
CA SER A 36 -16.16 14.18 -7.49
C SER A 36 -17.36 13.24 -7.55
N PHE A 37 -17.48 12.28 -6.62
CA PHE A 37 -18.54 11.26 -6.62
C PHE A 37 -19.42 11.31 -5.37
N VAL A 38 -18.89 11.77 -4.24
CA VAL A 38 -19.56 11.73 -2.94
C VAL A 38 -19.31 13.05 -2.21
N THR A 39 -20.37 13.69 -1.71
CA THR A 39 -20.23 14.88 -0.87
C THR A 39 -19.77 14.51 0.55
N PRO A 40 -19.18 15.45 1.33
CA PRO A 40 -18.82 15.20 2.72
C PRO A 40 -19.98 14.70 3.58
N ASP A 41 -21.19 15.23 3.40
CA ASP A 41 -22.37 14.82 4.16
C ASP A 41 -22.80 13.41 3.80
N GLN A 42 -22.75 13.03 2.52
CA GLN A 42 -23.01 11.66 2.08
C GLN A 42 -21.97 10.68 2.64
N ALA A 43 -20.68 11.03 2.57
CA ALA A 43 -19.61 10.23 3.14
C ALA A 43 -19.75 10.04 4.65
N HIS A 44 -20.17 11.09 5.37
CA HIS A 44 -20.46 11.03 6.80
C HIS A 44 -21.64 10.11 7.10
N ALA A 45 -22.75 10.24 6.36
CA ALA A 45 -23.93 9.39 6.54
C ALA A 45 -23.62 7.90 6.25
N GLU A 46 -22.85 7.62 5.20
CA GLU A 46 -22.41 6.27 4.87
C GLU A 46 -21.51 5.67 5.96
N LEU A 47 -20.62 6.48 6.52
CA LEU A 47 -19.78 6.09 7.64
C LEU A 47 -20.61 5.75 8.89
N GLU A 48 -21.58 6.59 9.27
CA GLU A 48 -22.48 6.34 10.39
C GLU A 48 -23.30 5.06 10.20
N GLN A 49 -23.80 4.84 8.98
CA GLN A 49 -24.51 3.61 8.63
C GLN A 49 -23.62 2.38 8.79
N THR A 50 -22.37 2.47 8.33
CA THR A 50 -21.40 1.36 8.42
C THR A 50 -21.01 1.05 9.87
N ILE A 51 -20.84 2.07 10.70
CA ILE A 51 -20.47 1.92 12.12
C ILE A 51 -21.69 1.53 12.98
N GLY A 52 -22.91 1.78 12.50
CA GLY A 52 -24.16 1.52 13.22
C GLY A 52 -24.45 2.52 14.34
N ARG A 53 -23.81 3.69 14.35
CA ARG A 53 -24.03 4.75 15.32
C ARG A 53 -23.66 6.13 14.77
N LYS A 54 -24.19 7.18 15.36
CA LYS A 54 -23.77 8.55 15.08
C LYS A 54 -22.32 8.81 15.52
N VAL A 55 -21.61 9.59 14.72
CA VAL A 55 -20.19 9.94 14.92
C VAL A 55 -20.01 11.42 14.64
N GLU A 56 -19.30 12.11 15.51
CA GLU A 56 -18.85 13.46 15.23
C GLU A 56 -17.47 13.41 14.57
N PRO A 57 -17.29 13.96 13.34
CA PRO A 57 -15.99 14.02 12.70
C PRO A 57 -15.06 14.93 13.49
N ILE A 58 -13.91 14.40 13.91
CA ILE A 58 -12.89 15.21 14.58
C ILE A 58 -12.24 16.16 13.60
N ARG A 59 -12.07 15.74 12.35
CA ARG A 59 -11.38 16.51 11.31
C ARG A 59 -11.79 16.05 9.91
N HIS A 60 -12.02 17.04 9.03
CA HIS A 60 -12.09 16.83 7.58
C HIS A 60 -10.79 17.33 6.96
N ILE A 61 -10.11 16.48 6.18
CA ILE A 61 -8.87 16.82 5.50
C ILE A 61 -9.08 16.64 4.00
N LYS A 62 -8.91 17.70 3.24
CA LYS A 62 -8.80 17.65 1.77
C LYS A 62 -7.33 17.54 1.40
N PHE A 63 -7.03 16.67 0.45
CA PHE A 63 -5.68 16.50 -0.08
C PHE A 63 -5.73 16.16 -1.57
N ASP A 64 -4.67 16.50 -2.26
CA ASP A 64 -4.40 16.08 -3.62
C ASP A 64 -3.29 15.03 -3.58
N SER A 65 -3.52 13.88 -4.22
CA SER A 65 -2.51 12.82 -4.32
C SER A 65 -1.48 13.18 -5.38
N GLY A 66 -0.22 12.97 -5.07
CA GLY A 66 0.87 13.24 -6.00
C GLY A 66 2.24 13.18 -5.36
N ARG A 67 3.27 13.37 -6.17
CA ARG A 67 4.65 13.54 -5.73
C ARG A 67 5.27 14.78 -6.33
N GLN A 68 6.33 15.27 -5.70
CA GLN A 68 7.19 16.28 -6.29
C GLN A 68 7.88 15.69 -7.54
N GLU A 69 8.01 16.48 -8.57
CA GLU A 69 8.74 16.10 -9.79
C GLU A 69 10.21 15.81 -9.47
N THR A 70 10.81 16.68 -8.65
CA THR A 70 12.18 16.56 -8.17
C THR A 70 12.18 16.55 -6.64
N LEU A 71 12.69 15.48 -6.03
CA LEU A 71 12.67 15.27 -4.59
C LEU A 71 13.85 15.94 -3.88
N TRP A 72 14.98 16.07 -4.57
CA TRP A 72 16.19 16.69 -4.06
C TRP A 72 16.69 17.76 -5.01
N ILE A 73 16.72 19.01 -4.55
CA ILE A 73 17.18 20.17 -5.31
C ILE A 73 18.24 20.91 -4.48
N LYS A 74 19.45 21.00 -5.01
CA LYS A 74 20.61 21.64 -4.33
C LYS A 74 20.83 21.01 -2.94
N ASN A 75 20.65 21.78 -1.87
CA ASN A 75 20.80 21.35 -0.48
C ASN A 75 19.46 21.08 0.22
N VAL A 76 18.35 20.99 -0.52
CA VAL A 76 17.02 20.74 0.03
C VAL A 76 16.53 19.37 -0.44
N LEU A 77 16.32 18.47 0.51
CA LEU A 77 15.80 17.14 0.30
C LEU A 77 14.37 17.03 0.86
N SER A 78 13.41 16.64 0.03
CA SER A 78 12.04 16.37 0.42
C SER A 78 11.90 14.91 0.82
N ILE A 79 11.35 14.64 2.01
CA ILE A 79 11.12 13.29 2.55
C ILE A 79 9.69 13.18 3.09
N GLY A 80 9.10 11.99 3.00
CA GLY A 80 7.78 11.70 3.53
C GLY A 80 6.68 12.49 2.84
N LEU A 81 5.76 13.08 3.59
CA LEU A 81 4.60 13.80 3.04
C LEU A 81 4.98 15.06 2.25
N CYS A 82 6.17 15.63 2.48
CA CYS A 82 6.70 16.73 1.66
C CYS A 82 7.16 16.26 0.28
N ALA A 83 7.54 15.00 0.16
CA ALA A 83 7.99 14.40 -1.10
C ALA A 83 6.82 13.87 -1.93
N ALA A 84 5.92 13.14 -1.30
CA ALA A 84 4.74 12.59 -1.94
C ALA A 84 3.66 12.22 -0.92
N PHE A 85 2.42 12.27 -1.37
CA PHE A 85 1.28 11.73 -0.66
C PHE A 85 0.32 11.09 -1.65
N ALA A 86 -0.03 9.84 -1.42
CA ALA A 86 -1.05 9.15 -2.21
C ALA A 86 -2.35 9.10 -1.40
N GLU A 87 -2.45 8.12 -0.53
CA GLU A 87 -3.61 7.89 0.34
C GLU A 87 -3.19 6.99 1.52
N PRO A 88 -4.02 6.83 2.56
CA PRO A 88 -3.64 6.03 3.73
C PRO A 88 -3.74 4.51 3.53
N LEU A 89 -4.15 4.02 2.37
CA LEU A 89 -4.24 2.60 2.08
C LEU A 89 -2.87 1.92 2.28
N GLU A 90 -2.84 0.77 2.98
CA GLU A 90 -1.64 -0.02 3.28
C GLU A 90 -0.53 0.74 4.04
N ALA A 91 -0.83 1.94 4.57
CA ALA A 91 0.19 2.80 5.21
C ALA A 91 1.43 3.04 4.34
N THR A 92 1.27 3.05 3.03
CA THR A 92 2.33 3.12 2.02
C THR A 92 3.24 4.34 2.19
N SER A 93 2.70 5.45 2.65
CA SER A 93 3.48 6.66 2.93
C SER A 93 4.54 6.46 4.02
N ILE A 94 4.29 5.61 5.02
CA ILE A 94 5.28 5.27 6.05
C ILE A 94 6.38 4.41 5.44
N HIS A 95 6.01 3.40 4.66
CA HIS A 95 6.96 2.52 3.99
C HIS A 95 7.89 3.31 3.05
N THR A 96 7.33 4.14 2.17
CA THR A 96 8.12 4.95 1.24
C THR A 96 9.04 5.94 1.96
N THR A 97 8.59 6.53 3.08
CA THR A 97 9.44 7.40 3.90
C THR A 97 10.65 6.64 4.47
N ILE A 98 10.43 5.43 4.99
CA ILE A 98 11.51 4.58 5.51
C ILE A 98 12.49 4.21 4.39
N MET A 99 11.99 3.85 3.21
CA MET A 99 12.85 3.52 2.07
C MET A 99 13.66 4.71 1.58
N GLN A 100 13.08 5.91 1.53
CA GLN A 100 13.80 7.15 1.23
C GLN A 100 14.91 7.42 2.24
N LEU A 101 14.62 7.30 3.54
CA LEU A 101 15.61 7.49 4.61
C LEU A 101 16.74 6.48 4.49
N LYS A 102 16.42 5.21 4.28
CA LYS A 102 17.43 4.16 4.06
C LYS A 102 18.29 4.47 2.85
N HIS A 103 17.70 4.86 1.73
CA HIS A 103 18.46 5.23 0.54
C HIS A 103 19.38 6.42 0.81
N PHE A 104 18.87 7.48 1.45
CA PHE A 104 19.69 8.64 1.81
C PHE A 104 20.88 8.27 2.71
N VAL A 105 20.61 7.56 3.81
CA VAL A 105 21.63 7.23 4.82
C VAL A 105 22.69 6.27 4.28
N TYR A 106 22.28 5.24 3.54
CA TYR A 106 23.19 4.17 3.13
C TYR A 106 23.85 4.38 1.76
N ALA A 107 23.25 5.19 0.89
CA ALA A 107 23.76 5.37 -0.47
C ALA A 107 24.17 6.82 -0.82
N CYS A 108 23.60 7.82 -0.12
CA CYS A 108 23.82 9.22 -0.48
C CYS A 108 24.65 10.00 0.54
N LEU A 109 24.54 9.66 1.83
CA LEU A 109 25.20 10.43 2.89
C LEU A 109 26.72 10.21 2.89
N GLY A 110 27.47 11.25 2.52
CA GLY A 110 28.91 11.29 2.61
C GLY A 110 29.40 11.95 3.91
N GLN A 111 30.73 12.00 4.09
CA GLN A 111 31.33 12.64 5.26
C GLN A 111 31.31 14.17 5.18
N THR A 112 31.24 14.70 3.97
CA THR A 112 31.17 16.14 3.70
C THR A 112 29.90 16.50 2.94
N GLN A 113 29.51 17.77 3.01
CA GLN A 113 28.39 18.27 2.21
C GLN A 113 28.63 18.09 0.71
N GLN A 114 29.85 18.26 0.24
CA GLN A 114 30.20 18.13 -1.17
C GLN A 114 30.11 16.69 -1.65
N GLU A 115 30.46 15.70 -0.82
CA GLU A 115 30.30 14.30 -1.11
C GLU A 115 28.82 13.91 -1.16
N THR A 116 28.01 14.42 -0.24
CA THR A 116 26.58 14.16 -0.15
C THR A 116 25.80 14.83 -1.30
N CYS A 117 26.09 16.11 -1.58
CA CYS A 117 25.28 16.93 -2.51
C CYS A 117 25.92 17.05 -3.90
N ASN A 118 26.70 16.06 -4.36
CA ASN A 118 27.18 16.02 -5.72
C ASN A 118 26.05 15.64 -6.70
N ASP A 119 26.16 16.08 -7.95
CA ASP A 119 25.13 15.92 -8.98
C ASP A 119 24.75 14.45 -9.19
N GLY A 120 25.71 13.54 -9.23
CA GLY A 120 25.47 12.12 -9.43
C GLY A 120 24.64 11.48 -8.30
N THR A 121 24.92 11.86 -7.06
CA THR A 121 24.16 11.42 -5.88
C THR A 121 22.73 11.97 -5.88
N VAL A 122 22.59 13.26 -6.21
CA VAL A 122 21.29 13.94 -6.30
C VAL A 122 20.42 13.33 -7.40
N ASP A 123 21.02 13.09 -8.57
CA ASP A 123 20.31 12.49 -9.73
C ASP A 123 19.88 11.05 -9.43
N ASP A 124 20.78 10.24 -8.85
CA ASP A 124 20.47 8.85 -8.47
C ASP A 124 19.33 8.80 -7.43
N TYR A 125 19.37 9.68 -6.42
CA TYR A 125 18.32 9.78 -5.43
C TYR A 125 16.98 10.14 -6.05
N ASN A 126 16.95 11.16 -6.92
CA ASN A 126 15.73 11.61 -7.60
C ASN A 126 15.13 10.51 -8.48
N LEU A 127 15.98 9.83 -9.26
CA LEU A 127 15.55 8.76 -10.13
C LEU A 127 14.95 7.58 -9.35
N LYS A 128 15.66 7.06 -8.36
CA LYS A 128 15.24 5.87 -7.61
C LYS A 128 14.02 6.13 -6.74
N ASN A 129 13.97 7.27 -6.06
CA ASN A 129 12.82 7.58 -5.20
C ASN A 129 11.62 8.08 -6.01
N GLY A 130 11.82 8.72 -7.16
CA GLY A 130 10.74 8.98 -8.09
C GLY A 130 10.09 7.67 -8.55
N HIS A 131 10.90 6.69 -8.96
CA HIS A 131 10.43 5.36 -9.33
C HIS A 131 9.74 4.61 -8.17
N LEU A 132 10.26 4.71 -6.95
CA LEU A 132 9.62 4.14 -5.75
C LEU A 132 8.18 4.64 -5.59
N TYR A 133 7.92 5.92 -5.77
CA TYR A 133 6.58 6.48 -5.67
C TYR A 133 5.68 6.10 -6.85
N ASP A 134 6.22 6.02 -8.05
CA ASP A 134 5.45 5.61 -9.23
C ASP A 134 5.01 4.15 -9.12
N THR A 135 5.89 3.26 -8.66
CA THR A 135 5.54 1.85 -8.39
C THR A 135 4.56 1.69 -7.25
N MET A 136 4.64 2.54 -6.22
CA MET A 136 3.68 2.56 -5.13
C MET A 136 2.29 3.00 -5.60
N LYS A 137 2.23 4.01 -6.47
CA LYS A 137 0.97 4.42 -7.12
C LYS A 137 0.35 3.25 -7.88
N ASP A 138 1.14 2.52 -8.68
CA ASP A 138 0.67 1.37 -9.44
C ASP A 138 0.12 0.27 -8.51
N PHE A 139 0.80 0.02 -7.39
CA PHE A 139 0.35 -0.93 -6.38
C PHE A 139 -0.99 -0.53 -5.76
N LEU A 140 -1.16 0.76 -5.43
CA LEU A 140 -2.44 1.29 -4.94
C LEU A 140 -3.55 1.18 -6.00
N VAL A 141 -3.26 1.52 -7.26
CA VAL A 141 -4.22 1.36 -8.37
C VAL A 141 -4.68 -0.09 -8.51
N ALA A 142 -3.78 -1.05 -8.36
CA ALA A 142 -4.14 -2.48 -8.42
C ALA A 142 -5.15 -2.89 -7.34
N HIS A 143 -5.13 -2.31 -6.14
CA HIS A 143 -6.13 -2.56 -5.10
C HIS A 143 -7.54 -2.12 -5.51
N TYR A 144 -7.65 -1.05 -6.28
CA TYR A 144 -8.94 -0.53 -6.74
C TYR A 144 -9.49 -1.28 -7.94
N THR A 145 -8.68 -2.01 -8.70
CA THR A 145 -9.12 -2.76 -9.89
C THR A 145 -9.73 -4.11 -9.53
N CYS A 146 -10.75 -4.11 -8.68
CA CYS A 146 -11.41 -5.30 -8.14
C CYS A 146 -12.74 -5.66 -8.85
N GLY A 147 -13.03 -5.07 -9.99
CA GLY A 147 -14.24 -5.37 -10.78
C GLY A 147 -15.56 -4.90 -10.16
N ARG A 148 -15.53 -4.09 -9.10
CA ARG A 148 -16.74 -3.53 -8.48
C ARG A 148 -17.41 -2.52 -9.41
N LYS A 149 -18.78 -2.51 -9.39
CA LYS A 149 -19.63 -1.64 -10.21
C LYS A 149 -20.87 -1.12 -9.47
N ASP A 150 -20.86 -1.22 -8.16
CA ASP A 150 -22.02 -0.94 -7.30
C ASP A 150 -22.27 0.54 -7.06
N THR A 151 -21.28 1.41 -7.35
CA THR A 151 -21.41 2.87 -7.28
C THR A 151 -20.82 3.53 -8.53
N GLU A 152 -21.11 4.82 -8.76
CA GLU A 152 -20.54 5.58 -9.87
C GLU A 152 -19.01 5.68 -9.77
N PHE A 153 -18.45 5.80 -8.56
CA PHE A 153 -17.02 5.73 -8.32
C PHE A 153 -16.42 4.41 -8.80
N TRP A 154 -17.02 3.27 -8.42
CA TRP A 154 -16.51 1.95 -8.83
C TRP A 154 -16.69 1.68 -10.32
N LYS A 155 -17.76 2.16 -10.94
CA LYS A 155 -17.93 2.10 -12.40
C LYS A 155 -16.85 2.92 -13.12
N TYR A 156 -16.50 4.10 -12.59
CA TYR A 156 -15.42 4.92 -13.13
C TYR A 156 -14.06 4.19 -13.03
N ILE A 157 -13.75 3.59 -11.89
CA ILE A 157 -12.53 2.79 -11.73
C ILE A 157 -12.53 1.60 -12.70
N ASP A 158 -13.61 0.83 -12.77
CA ASP A 158 -13.74 -0.35 -13.65
C ASP A 158 -13.64 -0.01 -15.14
N SER A 159 -13.97 1.22 -15.53
CA SER A 159 -13.78 1.70 -16.90
C SER A 159 -12.31 1.75 -17.36
N GLY A 160 -11.37 1.57 -16.44
CA GLY A 160 -9.93 1.67 -16.70
C GLY A 160 -9.39 3.09 -16.77
N ALA A 161 -10.20 4.12 -16.47
CA ALA A 161 -9.79 5.53 -16.56
C ALA A 161 -8.61 5.87 -15.64
N THR A 162 -8.46 5.16 -14.54
CA THR A 162 -7.35 5.35 -13.57
C THR A 162 -6.25 4.30 -13.72
N SER A 163 -6.44 3.28 -14.55
CA SER A 163 -5.47 2.20 -14.71
C SER A 163 -4.22 2.67 -15.45
N THR A 164 -3.06 2.30 -14.92
CA THR A 164 -1.78 2.57 -15.58
C THR A 164 -1.44 1.48 -16.58
N ASP A 165 -0.52 1.76 -17.52
CA ASP A 165 -0.04 0.76 -18.48
C ASP A 165 0.57 -0.44 -17.79
N PHE A 166 1.26 -0.19 -16.67
CA PHE A 166 1.86 -1.24 -15.87
C PHE A 166 0.80 -2.15 -15.23
N VAL A 167 -0.22 -1.60 -14.59
CA VAL A 167 -1.31 -2.38 -13.98
C VAL A 167 -2.08 -3.16 -15.05
N ARG A 168 -2.31 -2.57 -16.23
CA ARG A 168 -2.92 -3.29 -17.36
C ARG A 168 -2.05 -4.49 -17.81
N SER A 169 -0.73 -4.29 -17.93
CA SER A 169 0.17 -5.37 -18.33
C SER A 169 0.25 -6.49 -17.29
N ILE A 170 0.24 -6.17 -16.00
CA ILE A 170 0.16 -7.19 -14.95
C ILE A 170 -1.14 -8.00 -15.06
N HIS A 171 -2.29 -7.33 -15.23
CA HIS A 171 -3.57 -8.03 -15.38
C HIS A 171 -3.59 -8.96 -16.59
N GLU A 172 -2.97 -8.58 -17.71
CA GLU A 172 -2.82 -9.49 -18.86
C GLU A 172 -1.96 -10.71 -18.52
N VAL A 173 -0.85 -10.51 -17.80
CA VAL A 173 -0.01 -11.64 -17.35
C VAL A 173 -0.77 -12.55 -16.38
N CYS A 174 -1.55 -12.00 -15.46
CA CYS A 174 -2.33 -12.75 -14.47
C CYS A 174 -3.35 -13.73 -15.10
N LYS A 175 -3.75 -13.53 -16.35
CA LYS A 175 -4.61 -14.48 -17.07
C LYS A 175 -3.92 -15.83 -17.36
N HIS A 176 -2.60 -15.88 -17.30
CA HIS A 176 -1.82 -17.01 -17.73
C HIS A 176 -0.71 -17.44 -16.76
N ARG A 177 -0.20 -16.52 -15.95
CA ARG A 177 0.97 -16.73 -15.09
C ARG A 177 0.88 -15.89 -13.80
N VAL A 178 1.61 -16.31 -12.78
CA VAL A 178 1.86 -15.50 -11.58
C VAL A 178 2.94 -14.45 -11.88
N PRO A 179 2.67 -13.16 -11.68
CA PRO A 179 3.67 -12.11 -11.88
C PRO A 179 4.87 -12.28 -10.92
N ASN A 180 6.08 -12.04 -11.43
CA ASN A 180 7.30 -12.18 -10.66
C ASN A 180 8.41 -11.23 -11.17
N SER A 181 9.56 -11.21 -10.47
CA SER A 181 10.70 -10.34 -10.78
C SER A 181 11.35 -10.64 -12.13
N THR A 182 11.24 -11.85 -12.66
CA THR A 182 11.75 -12.19 -13.99
C THR A 182 10.92 -11.55 -15.09
N LEU A 183 9.60 -11.52 -14.93
CA LEU A 183 8.69 -10.89 -15.90
C LEU A 183 8.72 -9.35 -15.79
N PHE A 184 8.90 -8.83 -14.60
CA PHE A 184 8.87 -7.40 -14.30
C PHE A 184 10.07 -6.98 -13.40
N PRO A 185 11.31 -6.99 -13.92
CA PRO A 185 12.52 -6.84 -13.11
C PRO A 185 12.69 -5.46 -12.46
N ARG A 186 11.97 -4.43 -12.91
CA ARG A 186 12.10 -3.05 -12.39
C ARG A 186 11.12 -2.71 -11.28
N GLN A 187 10.21 -3.61 -10.90
CA GLN A 187 9.12 -3.31 -9.97
C GLN A 187 9.36 -3.78 -8.52
N GLU A 188 10.56 -4.25 -8.21
CA GLU A 188 10.91 -4.72 -6.85
C GLU A 188 11.01 -3.60 -5.79
N GLY A 189 10.90 -2.33 -6.20
CA GLY A 189 11.30 -1.21 -5.34
C GLY A 189 10.39 -0.90 -4.15
N SER A 190 9.10 -1.19 -4.19
CA SER A 190 8.15 -0.72 -3.18
C SER A 190 7.38 -1.83 -2.46
N ALA A 191 6.77 -2.72 -3.22
CA ALA A 191 6.07 -3.88 -2.69
C ALA A 191 6.63 -5.11 -3.39
N GLY A 192 7.24 -6.03 -2.66
CA GLY A 192 7.75 -7.28 -3.22
C GLY A 192 6.65 -8.07 -3.92
N TRP A 193 7.02 -8.91 -4.88
CA TRP A 193 6.07 -9.72 -5.66
C TRP A 193 5.11 -10.57 -4.81
N PRO A 194 5.46 -11.06 -3.61
CA PRO A 194 4.49 -11.71 -2.74
C PRO A 194 3.30 -10.80 -2.38
N LEU A 195 3.54 -9.51 -2.06
CA LEU A 195 2.45 -8.57 -1.76
C LEU A 195 1.59 -8.28 -2.98
N TRP A 196 2.21 -8.12 -4.15
CA TRP A 196 1.48 -8.00 -5.42
C TRP A 196 0.59 -9.21 -5.67
N SER A 197 1.10 -10.42 -5.47
CA SER A 197 0.33 -11.64 -5.67
C SER A 197 -0.89 -11.73 -4.75
N TYR A 198 -0.75 -11.33 -3.48
CA TYR A 198 -1.89 -11.26 -2.56
C TYR A 198 -2.95 -10.26 -3.01
N VAL A 199 -2.54 -9.07 -3.43
CA VAL A 199 -3.48 -8.04 -3.93
C VAL A 199 -4.18 -8.53 -5.20
N LEU A 200 -3.45 -9.06 -6.16
CA LEU A 200 -4.00 -9.54 -7.43
C LEU A 200 -4.94 -10.74 -7.24
N ALA A 201 -4.62 -11.65 -6.31
CA ALA A 201 -5.52 -12.73 -5.94
C ALA A 201 -6.78 -12.21 -5.23
N GLY A 202 -6.60 -11.29 -4.28
CA GLY A 202 -7.73 -10.71 -3.54
C GLY A 202 -8.66 -9.83 -4.36
N THR A 203 -8.17 -9.19 -5.41
CA THR A 203 -8.97 -8.41 -6.37
C THR A 203 -9.56 -9.27 -7.49
N GLY A 204 -9.19 -10.56 -7.57
CA GLY A 204 -9.66 -11.49 -8.58
C GLY A 204 -8.96 -11.40 -9.93
N ALA A 205 -7.90 -10.59 -10.03
CA ALA A 205 -7.07 -10.53 -11.24
C ALA A 205 -6.23 -11.80 -11.45
N LEU A 206 -5.73 -12.38 -10.36
CA LEU A 206 -5.03 -13.68 -10.34
C LEU A 206 -5.96 -14.75 -9.76
N THR A 207 -6.28 -15.77 -10.56
CA THR A 207 -7.16 -16.88 -10.16
C THR A 207 -6.38 -18.03 -9.54
N SER A 208 -7.05 -18.84 -8.69
CA SER A 208 -6.48 -20.06 -8.14
C SER A 208 -6.04 -21.04 -9.24
N GLU A 209 -6.79 -21.15 -10.32
CA GLU A 209 -6.47 -22.02 -11.45
C GLU A 209 -5.10 -21.67 -12.09
N VAL A 210 -4.81 -20.36 -12.24
CA VAL A 210 -3.52 -19.91 -12.75
C VAL A 210 -2.39 -20.18 -11.76
N ALA A 211 -2.63 -19.94 -10.47
CA ALA A 211 -1.67 -20.20 -9.42
C ALA A 211 -1.33 -21.70 -9.31
N GLU A 212 -2.33 -22.58 -9.34
CA GLU A 212 -2.15 -24.05 -9.32
C GLU A 212 -1.35 -24.54 -10.52
N LYS A 213 -1.63 -24.04 -11.73
CA LYS A 213 -0.85 -24.37 -12.92
C LYS A 213 0.63 -23.96 -12.80
N GLU A 214 0.89 -22.79 -12.21
CA GLU A 214 2.27 -22.30 -12.00
C GLU A 214 3.02 -23.19 -10.98
N VAL A 215 2.38 -23.58 -9.89
CA VAL A 215 2.93 -24.53 -8.90
C VAL A 215 3.24 -25.87 -9.53
N MET A 216 2.30 -26.45 -10.29
CA MET A 216 2.50 -27.71 -11.01
C MET A 216 3.64 -27.63 -12.03
N PHE A 217 3.74 -26.51 -12.76
CA PHE A 217 4.79 -26.31 -13.77
C PHE A 217 6.19 -26.24 -13.14
N ASN A 218 6.31 -25.56 -11.99
CA ASN A 218 7.60 -25.42 -11.31
C ASN A 218 7.98 -26.63 -10.44
N ASN A 219 7.09 -27.62 -10.30
CA ASN A 219 7.27 -28.79 -9.44
C ASN A 219 7.56 -28.42 -7.97
N ASP A 220 6.99 -27.27 -7.52
CA ASP A 220 7.29 -26.62 -6.24
C ASP A 220 6.30 -26.97 -5.13
N GLU A 221 5.37 -27.91 -5.34
CA GLU A 221 4.31 -28.22 -4.37
C GLU A 221 4.87 -28.59 -2.99
N GLN A 222 5.90 -29.46 -2.96
CA GLN A 222 6.56 -29.84 -1.70
C GLN A 222 7.37 -28.70 -1.07
N VAL A 223 7.99 -27.84 -1.88
CA VAL A 223 8.76 -26.68 -1.41
C VAL A 223 7.82 -25.63 -0.84
N GLY A 224 6.69 -25.38 -1.52
CA GLY A 224 5.66 -24.45 -1.06
C GLY A 224 5.05 -24.85 0.29
N ASP A 225 4.65 -26.10 0.43
CA ASP A 225 4.08 -26.65 1.68
C ASP A 225 5.09 -26.62 2.83
N SER A 226 6.35 -26.97 2.56
CA SER A 226 7.43 -26.92 3.55
C SER A 226 7.72 -25.49 4.01
N ALA A 227 7.79 -24.54 3.07
CA ALA A 227 8.02 -23.12 3.36
C ALA A 227 6.84 -22.53 4.14
N TYR A 228 5.61 -22.81 3.75
CA TYR A 228 4.41 -22.38 4.46
C TYR A 228 4.37 -22.89 5.89
N THR A 229 4.59 -24.19 6.07
CA THR A 229 4.63 -24.85 7.40
C THR A 229 5.72 -24.24 8.27
N TYR A 230 6.91 -24.01 7.72
CA TYR A 230 8.02 -23.38 8.45
C TYR A 230 7.65 -21.96 8.90
N HIS A 231 7.10 -21.14 8.02
CA HIS A 231 6.72 -19.76 8.36
C HIS A 231 5.60 -19.70 9.41
N ILE A 232 4.61 -20.59 9.36
CA ILE A 232 3.57 -20.67 10.39
C ILE A 232 4.16 -21.07 11.73
N GLN A 233 5.03 -22.10 11.76
CA GLN A 233 5.68 -22.54 13.00
C GLN A 233 6.60 -21.46 13.58
N ASP A 234 7.35 -20.76 12.73
CA ASP A 234 8.22 -19.65 13.14
C ASP A 234 7.41 -18.50 13.73
N PHE A 235 6.32 -18.09 13.06
CA PHE A 235 5.40 -17.07 13.54
C PHE A 235 4.75 -17.48 14.88
N ASP A 236 4.27 -18.71 15.01
CA ASP A 236 3.68 -19.22 16.24
C ASP A 236 4.70 -19.24 17.39
N ASN A 237 5.96 -19.59 17.10
CA ASN A 237 7.03 -19.55 18.10
C ASN A 237 7.37 -18.13 18.51
N MET A 238 7.52 -17.20 17.56
CA MET A 238 7.77 -15.79 17.85
C MET A 238 6.62 -15.15 18.63
N SER A 239 5.38 -15.51 18.33
CA SER A 239 4.19 -14.92 18.98
C SER A 239 4.05 -15.33 20.45
N LYS A 240 4.61 -16.50 20.86
CA LYS A 240 4.56 -16.97 22.27
C LYS A 240 5.34 -16.09 23.23
N ASP A 241 6.41 -15.47 22.74
CA ASP A 241 7.32 -14.65 23.55
C ASP A 241 6.98 -13.15 23.48
N LEU A 242 6.01 -12.77 22.64
CA LEU A 242 5.59 -11.38 22.52
C LEU A 242 4.56 -11.04 23.60
N PRO A 243 4.74 -9.92 24.33
CA PRO A 243 3.72 -9.43 25.26
C PRO A 243 2.44 -9.07 24.50
N ASP A 244 1.30 -9.21 25.17
CA ASP A 244 0.05 -8.66 24.65
C ASP A 244 0.23 -7.17 24.31
N ASN A 245 -0.28 -6.75 23.17
CA ASN A 245 -0.11 -5.37 22.68
C ASN A 245 -0.62 -4.34 23.70
N THR A 246 -1.65 -4.68 24.46
CA THR A 246 -2.21 -3.83 25.53
C THR A 246 -1.25 -3.72 26.71
N ASP A 247 -0.61 -4.81 27.08
CA ASP A 247 0.36 -4.85 28.18
C ASP A 247 1.66 -4.15 27.80
N TYR A 248 2.12 -4.33 26.57
CA TYR A 248 3.27 -3.62 26.04
C TYR A 248 3.08 -2.09 26.08
N ILE A 249 1.92 -1.61 25.60
CA ILE A 249 1.59 -0.17 25.60
C ILE A 249 1.41 0.39 27.01
N ARG A 250 0.91 -0.41 27.98
CA ARG A 250 0.74 0.04 29.37
C ARG A 250 2.05 0.21 30.11
N ASN A 251 3.08 -0.53 29.69
CA ASN A 251 4.41 -0.54 30.32
C ASN A 251 5.40 0.45 29.64
N MET A 252 4.99 1.13 28.56
CA MET A 252 5.70 2.27 27.97
C MET A 252 5.32 3.59 28.65
#